data_c45337d5e1d7a143fadaf3be529e2cf2
#
_entry.id   c45337d5e1d7a143fadaf3be529e2cf2
#
_cell.length_a   1.000
_cell.length_b   1.000
_cell.length_c   1.000
_cell.angle_alpha   90.00
_cell.angle_beta   90.00
_cell.angle_gamma   90.00
#
_symmetry.space_group_name_H-M   'P 1'
#
loop_
_entity.id
_entity.type
_entity.pdbx_description
1 polymer ?
#
loop_
_entity_poly.entity_id
_entity_poly.type
_entity_poly.pdbx_seq_one_letter_code
_entity_poly.pdbx_strand_id
1 'polypeptide(L)'
;MLFLIRENRVLRLDRGEYYQKLKNQLHGPDPSIPQRLTFDTHSVEIQMLGGNSHCLYFEAKPGAGLWWHQLSGGSRPLENLTSSLPPEEYYFFFWVDSDSFELFRDLRESLWERDFEVGWKPVEPATPLQYCSGYSQSRSFRPQ
;
A
#
# COMPACT_ATOMS: atom_id res chain seq x y z
N MET A 1 1.23 1.63 -6.89
CA MET A 1 0.55 2.10 -5.65
C MET A 1 0.40 0.95 -4.67
N LEU A 2 0.42 1.17 -3.35
CA LEU A 2 0.27 0.12 -2.34
C LEU A 2 -1.05 0.28 -1.58
N PHE A 3 -1.72 -0.84 -1.35
CA PHE A 3 -2.98 -0.89 -0.61
C PHE A 3 -3.01 -2.08 0.36
N LEU A 4 -3.74 -1.94 1.45
CA LEU A 4 -4.16 -3.02 2.33
C LEU A 4 -5.67 -3.17 2.22
N ILE A 5 -6.13 -4.42 2.06
CA ILE A 5 -7.55 -4.77 2.17
C ILE A 5 -7.70 -5.64 3.42
N ARG A 6 -8.41 -5.13 4.40
CA ARG A 6 -8.68 -5.77 5.70
C ARG A 6 -10.03 -5.33 6.24
N GLU A 7 -10.76 -6.26 6.89
CA GLU A 7 -12.07 -5.97 7.46
C GLU A 7 -13.05 -5.36 6.42
N ASN A 8 -13.00 -5.84 5.17
CA ASN A 8 -13.76 -5.27 4.04
C ASN A 8 -13.56 -3.76 3.82
N ARG A 9 -12.39 -3.25 4.16
CA ARG A 9 -11.97 -1.87 3.93
C ARG A 9 -10.70 -1.81 3.10
N VAL A 10 -10.55 -0.74 2.36
CA VAL A 10 -9.37 -0.45 1.54
C VAL A 10 -8.60 0.71 2.13
N LEU A 11 -7.36 0.48 2.51
CA LEU A 11 -6.42 1.49 3.02
C LEU A 11 -5.32 1.71 1.98
N ARG A 12 -5.19 2.95 1.50
CA ARG A 12 -4.05 3.36 0.67
C ARG A 12 -2.82 3.63 1.55
N LEU A 13 -1.67 3.10 1.13
CA LEU A 13 -0.38 3.29 1.79
C LEU A 13 0.52 4.14 0.88
N ASP A 14 0.58 5.45 1.15
CA ASP A 14 1.26 6.41 0.28
C ASP A 14 2.76 6.54 0.62
N ARG A 15 3.60 5.82 -0.13
CA ARG A 15 5.06 5.88 0.04
C ARG A 15 5.65 7.28 -0.16
N GLY A 16 5.08 8.06 -1.05
CA GLY A 16 5.55 9.42 -1.32
C GLY A 16 5.42 10.31 -0.09
N GLU A 17 4.30 10.21 0.62
CA GLU A 17 4.06 10.93 1.88
C GLU A 17 5.07 10.53 2.96
N TYR A 18 5.39 9.23 3.08
CA TYR A 18 6.38 8.75 4.06
C TYR A 18 7.76 9.34 3.81
N TYR A 19 8.22 9.34 2.57
CA TYR A 19 9.53 9.90 2.23
C TYR A 19 9.57 11.42 2.42
N GLN A 20 8.50 12.14 2.15
CA GLN A 20 8.43 13.58 2.40
C GLN A 20 8.50 13.89 3.90
N LYS A 21 7.73 13.17 4.71
CA LYS A 21 7.79 13.33 6.18
C LYS A 21 9.16 12.97 6.73
N LEU A 22 9.78 11.90 6.22
CA LEU A 22 11.12 11.49 6.62
C LEU A 22 12.16 12.56 6.29
N LYS A 23 12.13 13.13 5.09
CA LYS A 23 13.03 14.24 4.71
C LYS A 23 12.92 15.43 5.66
N ASN A 24 11.71 15.76 6.08
CA ASN A 24 11.47 16.88 7.00
C ASN A 24 11.97 16.59 8.42
N GLN A 25 12.08 15.33 8.81
CA GLN A 25 12.57 14.90 10.12
C GLN A 25 14.10 14.67 10.14
N LEU A 26 14.72 14.41 8.98
CA LEU A 26 16.16 14.06 8.85
C LEU A 26 17.16 15.20 9.10
N HIS A 27 16.75 16.29 9.73
CA HIS A 27 17.69 17.33 10.17
C HIS A 27 18.37 16.98 11.52
N GLY A 28 18.36 15.71 11.94
CA GLY A 28 19.00 15.34 13.18
C GLY A 28 19.18 13.90 13.67
N PRO A 29 18.37 12.88 13.42
CA PRO A 29 18.64 11.58 14.02
C PRO A 29 19.60 10.72 13.20
N ASP A 30 20.32 9.85 13.91
CA ASP A 30 21.18 8.82 13.35
C ASP A 30 20.39 7.92 12.39
N PRO A 31 20.78 7.79 11.12
CA PRO A 31 20.08 6.97 10.13
C PRO A 31 20.10 5.46 10.47
N SER A 32 20.91 5.02 11.40
CA SER A 32 20.94 3.63 11.87
C SER A 32 19.77 3.28 12.81
N ILE A 33 19.07 4.27 13.35
CA ILE A 33 17.94 4.07 14.25
C ILE A 33 16.65 3.98 13.44
N PRO A 34 15.84 2.90 13.61
CA PRO A 34 14.54 2.82 12.95
C PRO A 34 13.66 4.04 13.28
N GLN A 35 13.07 4.61 12.24
CA GLN A 35 12.23 5.80 12.37
C GLN A 35 10.76 5.43 12.25
N ARG A 36 9.94 5.81 13.21
CA ARG A 36 8.50 5.56 13.20
C ARG A 36 7.74 6.84 12.86
N LEU A 37 6.92 6.76 11.82
CA LEU A 37 5.95 7.79 11.46
C LEU A 37 4.55 7.31 11.86
N THR A 38 3.77 8.20 12.45
CA THR A 38 2.39 7.90 12.84
C THR A 38 1.42 8.75 12.05
N PHE A 39 0.40 8.12 11.50
CA PHE A 39 -0.72 8.70 10.75
C PHE A 39 -2.03 8.39 11.46
N ASP A 40 -3.11 9.00 11.03
CA ASP A 40 -4.43 8.78 11.63
C ASP A 40 -4.90 7.33 11.47
N THR A 41 -4.57 6.69 10.33
CA THR A 41 -5.02 5.35 9.94
C THR A 41 -4.00 4.25 10.19
N HIS A 42 -2.72 4.57 10.29
CA HIS A 42 -1.64 3.58 10.41
C HIS A 42 -0.36 4.20 10.97
N SER A 43 0.61 3.35 11.27
CA SER A 43 1.99 3.76 11.47
C SER A 43 2.92 3.06 10.47
N VAL A 44 4.04 3.69 10.19
CA VAL A 44 5.10 3.10 9.37
C VAL A 44 6.43 3.23 10.09
N GLU A 45 7.16 2.12 10.18
CA GLU A 45 8.54 2.10 10.66
C GLU A 45 9.47 1.95 9.47
N ILE A 46 10.49 2.80 9.40
CA ILE A 46 11.48 2.82 8.33
C ILE A 46 12.80 2.30 8.89
N GLN A 47 13.27 1.20 8.34
CA GLN A 47 14.56 0.60 8.72
C GLN A 47 15.53 0.69 7.54
N MET A 48 16.65 1.38 7.74
CA MET A 48 17.74 1.44 6.77
C MET A 48 18.57 0.15 6.85
N LEU A 49 18.85 -0.46 5.70
CA LEU A 49 19.60 -1.71 5.59
C LEU A 49 21.05 -1.51 5.11
N GLY A 50 21.45 -0.25 4.89
CA GLY A 50 22.75 0.13 4.34
C GLY A 50 22.68 0.46 2.84
N GLY A 51 23.58 1.34 2.39
CA GLY A 51 23.50 1.92 1.05
C GLY A 51 22.19 2.66 0.85
N ASN A 52 21.54 2.43 -0.29
CA ASN A 52 20.23 3.02 -0.61
C ASN A 52 19.05 2.07 -0.33
N SER A 53 19.31 0.97 0.40
CA SER A 53 18.29 -0.04 0.69
C SER A 53 17.58 0.24 2.00
N HIS A 54 16.26 0.09 2.01
CA HIS A 54 15.45 0.26 3.21
C HIS A 54 14.20 -0.61 3.17
N CYS A 55 13.65 -0.90 4.34
CA CYS A 55 12.36 -1.55 4.49
C CYS A 55 11.37 -0.61 5.20
N LEU A 56 10.13 -0.66 4.74
CA LEU A 56 8.97 -0.04 5.38
C LEU A 56 8.14 -1.14 6.02
N TYR A 57 7.82 -0.99 7.28
CA TYR A 57 6.94 -1.89 8.04
C TYR A 57 5.68 -1.12 8.40
N PHE A 58 4.54 -1.61 7.96
CA PHE A 58 3.25 -0.96 8.14
C PHE A 58 2.43 -1.66 9.21
N GLU A 59 1.80 -0.88 10.06
CA GLU A 59 0.85 -1.35 11.06
C GLU A 59 -0.43 -0.51 10.93
N ALA A 60 -1.49 -1.10 10.38
CA ALA A 60 -2.78 -0.44 10.23
C ALA A 60 -3.53 -0.44 11.57
N LYS A 61 -4.18 0.68 11.90
CA LYS A 61 -5.08 0.75 13.05
C LYS A 61 -6.35 -0.06 12.77
N PRO A 62 -6.98 -0.64 13.79
CA PRO A 62 -8.28 -1.31 13.63
C PRO A 62 -9.31 -0.39 12.95
N GLY A 63 -10.06 -0.93 12.00
CA GLY A 63 -11.06 -0.18 11.24
C GLY A 63 -10.53 0.88 10.29
N ALA A 64 -9.23 0.91 9.99
CA ALA A 64 -8.64 1.84 9.05
C ALA A 64 -9.06 1.55 7.60
N GLY A 65 -9.19 2.61 6.80
CA GLY A 65 -9.54 2.52 5.39
C GLY A 65 -11.01 2.84 5.09
N LEU A 66 -11.36 2.76 3.82
CA LEU A 66 -12.69 3.07 3.30
C LEU A 66 -13.48 1.78 3.05
N TRP A 67 -14.77 1.79 3.35
CA TRP A 67 -15.67 0.71 2.98
C TRP A 67 -15.89 0.62 1.47
N TRP A 68 -16.20 -0.58 0.97
CA TRP A 68 -16.48 -0.79 -0.45
C TRP A 68 -17.57 0.14 -1.00
N HIS A 69 -18.65 0.34 -0.26
CA HIS A 69 -19.72 1.24 -0.71
C HIS A 69 -19.27 2.70 -0.83
N GLN A 70 -18.23 3.11 -0.11
CA GLN A 70 -17.61 4.43 -0.25
C GLN A 70 -16.71 4.50 -1.50
N LEU A 71 -16.20 3.37 -1.97
CA LEU A 71 -15.37 3.27 -3.16
C LEU A 71 -16.19 3.12 -4.44
N SER A 72 -17.30 2.36 -4.39
CA SER A 72 -18.16 2.02 -5.54
C SER A 72 -19.38 2.91 -5.72
N GLY A 73 -19.81 3.60 -4.66
CA GLY A 73 -21.01 4.46 -4.66
C GLY A 73 -20.69 5.95 -4.53
N GLY A 74 -21.61 6.80 -4.83
CA GLY A 74 -21.74 8.25 -4.61
C GLY A 74 -20.53 9.19 -4.67
N SER A 75 -19.44 8.91 -4.01
CA SER A 75 -18.18 9.68 -4.05
C SER A 75 -17.14 9.11 -5.02
N ARG A 76 -17.33 7.94 -5.53
CA ARG A 76 -16.47 7.23 -6.51
C ARG A 76 -14.95 7.40 -6.27
N PRO A 77 -14.40 7.16 -5.06
CA PRO A 77 -12.99 7.41 -4.79
C PRO A 77 -12.06 6.61 -5.69
N LEU A 78 -12.44 5.38 -6.08
CA LEU A 78 -11.64 4.57 -7.00
C LEU A 78 -11.65 5.18 -8.41
N GLU A 79 -12.80 5.61 -8.92
CA GLU A 79 -12.88 6.29 -10.21
C GLU A 79 -12.12 7.61 -10.20
N ASN A 80 -12.27 8.41 -9.13
CA ASN A 80 -11.51 9.65 -8.99
C ASN A 80 -10.00 9.40 -8.92
N LEU A 81 -9.58 8.33 -8.23
CA LEU A 81 -8.18 7.94 -8.16
C LEU A 81 -7.64 7.51 -9.53
N THR A 82 -8.42 6.75 -10.30
CA THR A 82 -7.94 6.14 -11.55
C THR A 82 -8.15 7.03 -12.78
N SER A 83 -9.11 7.94 -12.76
CA SER A 83 -9.49 8.78 -13.93
C SER A 83 -8.37 9.69 -14.45
N SER A 84 -7.41 10.04 -13.58
CA SER A 84 -6.27 10.91 -13.92
C SER A 84 -4.96 10.15 -14.08
N LEU A 85 -4.97 8.82 -13.96
CA LEU A 85 -3.76 7.99 -14.00
C LEU A 85 -3.67 7.27 -15.36
N PRO A 86 -2.55 7.37 -16.09
CA PRO A 86 -2.32 6.54 -17.26
C PRO A 86 -2.04 5.09 -16.83
N PRO A 87 -2.83 4.10 -17.31
CA PRO A 87 -2.71 2.72 -16.87
C PRO A 87 -1.32 2.11 -17.08
N GLU A 88 -0.63 2.50 -18.15
CA GLU A 88 0.71 2.02 -18.51
C GLU A 88 1.83 2.46 -17.54
N GLU A 89 1.58 3.51 -16.75
CA GLU A 89 2.55 4.05 -15.79
C GLU A 89 2.31 3.58 -14.35
N TYR A 90 1.12 3.03 -14.07
CA TYR A 90 0.71 2.71 -12.72
C TYR A 90 0.39 1.24 -12.54
N TYR A 91 0.99 0.67 -11.49
CA TYR A 91 0.78 -0.68 -11.02
C TYR A 91 0.14 -0.64 -9.62
N PHE A 92 -0.95 -1.38 -9.44
CA PHE A 92 -1.65 -1.51 -8.16
C PHE A 92 -1.22 -2.79 -7.45
N PHE A 93 -0.78 -2.68 -6.21
CA PHE A 93 -0.42 -3.84 -5.40
C PHE A 93 -1.21 -3.86 -4.11
N PHE A 94 -1.81 -5.00 -3.82
CA PHE A 94 -2.66 -5.19 -2.66
C PHE A 94 -2.11 -6.25 -1.72
N TRP A 95 -2.01 -5.93 -0.43
CA TRP A 95 -2.03 -6.93 0.63
C TRP A 95 -3.48 -7.21 0.97
N VAL A 96 -3.88 -8.48 0.91
CA VAL A 96 -5.27 -8.90 1.06
C VAL A 96 -5.40 -9.84 2.25
N ASP A 97 -6.14 -9.42 3.26
CA ASP A 97 -6.48 -10.28 4.39
C ASP A 97 -7.47 -11.38 3.96
N SER A 98 -7.39 -12.54 4.59
CA SER A 98 -8.14 -13.73 4.21
C SER A 98 -9.67 -13.56 4.23
N ASP A 99 -10.19 -12.66 5.04
CA ASP A 99 -11.62 -12.35 5.14
C ASP A 99 -12.12 -11.34 4.10
N SER A 100 -11.23 -10.76 3.32
CA SER A 100 -11.52 -9.63 2.42
C SER A 100 -11.31 -9.96 0.93
N PHE A 101 -11.25 -11.25 0.58
CA PHE A 101 -11.03 -11.68 -0.81
C PHE A 101 -12.17 -11.32 -1.78
N GLU A 102 -13.41 -11.28 -1.31
CA GLU A 102 -14.54 -10.89 -2.17
C GLU A 102 -14.39 -9.44 -2.62
N LEU A 103 -14.12 -8.54 -1.67
CA LEU A 103 -13.84 -7.14 -1.97
C LEU A 103 -12.65 -6.99 -2.93
N PHE A 104 -11.58 -7.75 -2.73
CA PHE A 104 -10.43 -7.70 -3.62
C PHE A 104 -10.78 -8.13 -5.05
N ARG A 105 -11.60 -9.16 -5.24
CA ARG A 105 -12.03 -9.60 -6.58
C ARG A 105 -12.75 -8.49 -7.32
N ASP A 106 -13.69 -7.81 -6.67
CA ASP A 106 -14.45 -6.71 -7.25
C ASP A 106 -13.56 -5.53 -7.63
N LEU A 107 -12.61 -5.18 -6.73
CA LEU A 107 -11.61 -4.14 -6.99
C LEU A 107 -10.72 -4.49 -8.19
N ARG A 108 -10.20 -5.71 -8.23
CA ARG A 108 -9.33 -6.18 -9.30
C ARG A 108 -10.05 -6.13 -10.65
N GLU A 109 -11.30 -6.62 -10.71
CA GLU A 109 -12.12 -6.58 -11.91
C GLU A 109 -12.33 -5.13 -12.39
N SER A 110 -12.71 -4.23 -11.49
CA SER A 110 -12.88 -2.80 -11.80
C SER A 110 -11.60 -2.11 -12.30
N LEU A 111 -10.43 -2.53 -11.82
CA LEU A 111 -9.14 -2.00 -12.28
C LEU A 111 -8.74 -2.61 -13.63
N TRP A 112 -8.98 -3.90 -13.87
CA TRP A 112 -8.72 -4.55 -15.15
C TRP A 112 -9.59 -4.00 -16.28
N GLU A 113 -10.86 -3.68 -16.00
CA GLU A 113 -11.74 -3.00 -16.98
C GLU A 113 -11.21 -1.63 -17.43
N ARG A 114 -10.22 -1.10 -16.70
CA ARG A 114 -9.55 0.17 -17.00
C ARG A 114 -8.08 -0.01 -17.40
N ASP A 115 -7.71 -1.23 -17.78
CA ASP A 115 -6.38 -1.62 -18.27
C ASP A 115 -5.24 -1.46 -17.24
N PHE A 116 -5.54 -1.37 -15.93
CA PHE A 116 -4.50 -1.32 -14.91
C PHE A 116 -3.91 -2.69 -14.59
N GLU A 117 -2.59 -2.75 -14.43
CA GLU A 117 -1.92 -3.92 -13.88
C GLU A 117 -2.15 -4.03 -12.37
N VAL A 118 -2.54 -5.22 -11.92
CA VAL A 118 -2.86 -5.50 -10.52
C VAL A 118 -2.09 -6.73 -10.04
N GLY A 119 -1.31 -6.55 -8.97
CA GLY A 119 -0.72 -7.64 -8.23
C GLY A 119 -1.24 -7.68 -6.79
N TRP A 120 -1.08 -8.82 -6.15
CA TRP A 120 -1.52 -8.99 -4.78
C TRP A 120 -0.74 -10.06 -4.02
N LYS A 121 -0.85 -10.01 -2.70
CA LYS A 121 -0.30 -11.01 -1.79
C LYS A 121 -1.28 -11.24 -0.64
N PRO A 122 -1.61 -12.50 -0.31
CA PRO A 122 -2.37 -12.78 0.90
C PRO A 122 -1.55 -12.43 2.13
N VAL A 123 -2.22 -11.90 3.15
CA VAL A 123 -1.62 -11.59 4.44
C VAL A 123 -2.51 -12.09 5.56
N GLU A 124 -1.89 -12.44 6.68
CA GLU A 124 -2.60 -12.79 7.90
C GLU A 124 -2.71 -11.56 8.82
N PRO A 125 -3.77 -11.46 9.64
CA PRO A 125 -4.01 -10.28 10.48
C PRO A 125 -2.84 -9.89 11.38
N ALA A 126 -2.09 -10.86 11.88
CA ALA A 126 -0.96 -10.66 12.79
C ALA A 126 0.38 -10.45 12.07
N THR A 127 0.43 -10.58 10.74
CA THR A 127 1.67 -10.46 9.98
C THR A 127 1.98 -8.99 9.71
N PRO A 128 3.16 -8.49 10.10
CA PRO A 128 3.58 -7.15 9.72
C PRO A 128 3.66 -7.02 8.19
N LEU A 129 3.08 -5.96 7.66
CA LEU A 129 3.20 -5.65 6.24
C LEU A 129 4.57 -5.05 5.98
N GLN A 130 5.32 -5.65 5.08
CA GLN A 130 6.70 -5.23 4.78
C GLN A 130 6.85 -4.92 3.30
N TYR A 131 7.46 -3.78 3.01
CA TYR A 131 7.92 -3.40 1.68
C TYR A 131 9.38 -2.98 1.74
N CYS A 132 10.27 -3.66 1.00
CA CYS A 132 11.69 -3.31 0.93
C CYS A 132 12.05 -2.80 -0.46
N SER A 133 12.83 -1.72 -0.53
CA SER A 133 13.42 -1.19 -1.77
C SER A 133 14.94 -1.40 -1.75
N GLY A 134 15.56 -1.46 -2.94
CA GLY A 134 17.01 -1.64 -3.08
C GLY A 134 17.48 -3.09 -3.14
N TYR A 135 16.65 -4.07 -2.74
CA TYR A 135 16.86 -5.45 -3.16
C TYR A 135 16.22 -5.64 -4.53
N SER A 136 16.96 -6.17 -5.49
CA SER A 136 16.37 -6.68 -6.73
C SER A 136 15.43 -7.83 -6.34
N GLN A 137 14.19 -7.51 -6.01
CA GLN A 137 13.15 -8.52 -6.07
C GLN A 137 13.13 -8.95 -7.53
N SER A 138 13.69 -10.13 -7.78
CA SER A 138 13.56 -10.76 -9.10
C SER A 138 12.09 -10.64 -9.47
N ARG A 139 11.84 -10.06 -10.63
CA ARG A 139 10.51 -9.95 -11.27
C ARG A 139 9.99 -11.38 -11.55
N SER A 140 9.58 -12.09 -10.52
CA SER A 140 9.02 -13.44 -10.61
C SER A 140 7.51 -13.46 -10.38
N PHE A 141 6.82 -12.36 -10.64
CA PHE A 141 5.37 -12.37 -10.82
C PHE A 141 5.04 -12.08 -12.27
N ARG A 142 5.03 -13.14 -13.10
CA ARG A 142 4.19 -13.14 -14.30
C ARG A 142 2.80 -13.55 -13.85
N PRO A 143 1.75 -12.76 -14.11
CA PRO A 143 0.38 -13.23 -13.93
C PRO A 143 0.17 -14.44 -14.85
N GLN A 144 -0.30 -15.55 -14.26
CA GLN A 144 -0.94 -16.63 -15.00
C GLN A 144 -2.38 -16.24 -15.29
#